data_09ee3dd27f21e2f33e320c488380d916
#
_entry.id   09ee3dd27f21e2f33e320c488380d916
#
_cell.length_a   1.000
_cell.length_b   1.000
_cell.length_c   1.000
_cell.angle_alpha   90.00
_cell.angle_beta   90.00
_cell.angle_gamma   90.00
#
_symmetry.space_group_name_H-M   'P 1'
#
loop_
_entity.id
_entity.type
_entity.pdbx_description
1 polymer ?
#
loop_
_entity_poly.entity_id
_entity_poly.type
_entity_poly.pdbx_seq_one_letter_code
_entity_poly.pdbx_strand_id
1 'polypeptide(L)'
;VVGLPKTIDNDVYPIRQSLGAWTAAEEGAKYFANVVGEHNANPRMLIVHEVMGRNCGYLTAATAAEYRKLLDKMEFVPGMGLSRERKEIHAVYIPELAFDVEKEAERLRKIMDEVDNVNIFVSEGAGVETIIKEMEARGEEVPRDAFGHAKLDAINPGAWFAKQFAQMLGAEKTMVQKSGYYSRAAA
;
A
#
# COMPACT_ATOMS: atom_id res chain seq x y z
N VAL A 1 -38.34 -0.05 -4.93
CA VAL A 1 -37.01 0.57 -4.87
C VAL A 1 -36.00 -0.54 -4.73
N VAL A 2 -34.96 -0.52 -5.55
CA VAL A 2 -33.82 -1.45 -5.48
C VAL A 2 -32.60 -0.64 -5.07
N GLY A 3 -31.92 -1.05 -4.01
CA GLY A 3 -30.65 -0.48 -3.56
C GLY A 3 -29.47 -1.37 -3.98
N LEU A 4 -28.41 -0.76 -4.51
CA LEU A 4 -27.17 -1.45 -4.78
C LEU A 4 -26.08 -0.87 -3.85
N PRO A 5 -25.26 -1.73 -3.22
CA PRO A 5 -24.17 -1.25 -2.37
C PRO A 5 -23.11 -0.54 -3.21
N LYS A 6 -22.68 0.62 -2.75
CA LYS A 6 -21.60 1.41 -3.35
C LYS A 6 -20.52 1.70 -2.30
N THR A 7 -19.40 1.04 -2.44
CA THR A 7 -18.18 1.28 -1.67
C THR A 7 -16.99 0.75 -2.47
N ILE A 8 -15.86 1.44 -2.42
CA ILE A 8 -14.63 0.96 -3.05
C ILE A 8 -13.95 -0.13 -2.22
N ASP A 9 -14.25 -0.23 -0.93
CA ASP A 9 -13.63 -1.19 -0.01
C ASP A 9 -14.14 -2.62 -0.21
N ASN A 10 -15.30 -2.78 -0.88
CA ASN A 10 -15.94 -4.06 -1.17
C ASN A 10 -16.23 -4.92 0.09
N ASP A 11 -16.58 -4.26 1.16
CA ASP A 11 -16.74 -4.83 2.51
C ASP A 11 -18.20 -5.11 2.93
N VAL A 12 -19.15 -5.07 1.99
CA VAL A 12 -20.59 -5.29 2.24
C VAL A 12 -20.95 -6.75 2.07
N TYR A 13 -21.06 -7.49 3.16
CA TYR A 13 -21.52 -8.88 3.13
C TYR A 13 -23.05 -8.98 2.88
N PRO A 14 -23.57 -9.94 2.08
CA PRO A 14 -22.87 -10.99 1.33
C PRO A 14 -22.57 -10.64 -0.15
N ILE A 15 -22.43 -9.38 -0.46
CA ILE A 15 -22.24 -8.90 -1.83
C ILE A 15 -20.82 -9.26 -2.29
N ARG A 16 -20.73 -9.90 -3.47
CA ARG A 16 -19.41 -10.25 -4.03
C ARG A 16 -18.64 -9.05 -4.54
N GLN A 17 -19.36 -8.08 -5.08
CA GLN A 17 -18.76 -6.87 -5.65
C GLN A 17 -19.71 -5.68 -5.48
N SER A 18 -19.27 -4.67 -4.79
CA SER A 18 -19.92 -3.37 -4.67
C SER A 18 -19.60 -2.49 -5.88
N LEU A 19 -20.48 -1.51 -6.15
CA LEU A 19 -20.23 -0.52 -7.18
C LEU A 19 -18.98 0.31 -6.82
N GLY A 20 -18.11 0.48 -7.80
CA GLY A 20 -16.89 1.27 -7.69
C GLY A 20 -15.65 0.48 -7.28
N ALA A 21 -15.77 -0.69 -6.64
CA ALA A 21 -14.62 -1.46 -6.15
C ALA A 21 -13.66 -1.88 -7.27
N TRP A 22 -14.19 -2.36 -8.38
CA TRP A 22 -13.37 -2.73 -9.55
C TRP A 22 -12.66 -1.53 -10.16
N THR A 23 -13.39 -0.45 -10.45
CA THR A 23 -12.84 0.78 -11.02
C THR A 23 -11.74 1.35 -10.12
N ALA A 24 -11.96 1.37 -8.81
CA ALA A 24 -10.97 1.86 -7.86
C ALA A 24 -9.67 1.03 -7.89
N ALA A 25 -9.77 -0.31 -8.02
CA ALA A 25 -8.60 -1.17 -8.13
C ALA A 25 -7.81 -0.91 -9.43
N GLU A 26 -8.50 -0.79 -10.57
CA GLU A 26 -7.86 -0.49 -11.87
C GLU A 26 -7.18 0.88 -11.87
N GLU A 27 -7.86 1.91 -11.36
CA GLU A 27 -7.30 3.26 -11.30
C GLU A 27 -6.14 3.36 -10.30
N GLY A 28 -6.24 2.68 -9.15
CA GLY A 28 -5.12 2.56 -8.21
C GLY A 28 -3.89 1.89 -8.84
N ALA A 29 -4.09 0.87 -9.67
CA ALA A 29 -3.02 0.21 -10.42
C ALA A 29 -2.36 1.13 -11.45
N LYS A 30 -3.15 1.89 -12.21
CA LYS A 30 -2.65 2.90 -13.17
C LYS A 30 -1.87 4.00 -12.45
N TYR A 31 -2.39 4.45 -11.31
CA TYR A 31 -1.70 5.43 -10.48
C TYR A 31 -0.32 4.92 -10.06
N PHE A 32 -0.24 3.70 -9.53
CA PHE A 32 1.03 3.13 -9.12
C PHE A 32 1.99 2.88 -10.29
N ALA A 33 1.48 2.52 -11.47
CA ALA A 33 2.30 2.37 -12.67
C ALA A 33 3.07 3.67 -13.04
N ASN A 34 2.49 4.83 -12.74
CA ASN A 34 3.19 6.12 -12.89
C ASN A 34 4.19 6.36 -11.76
N VAL A 35 3.78 6.06 -10.52
CA VAL A 35 4.60 6.30 -9.32
C VAL A 35 5.85 5.44 -9.28
N VAL A 36 5.76 4.19 -9.68
CA VAL A 36 6.89 3.24 -9.62
C VAL A 36 8.09 3.66 -10.47
N GLY A 37 7.89 4.53 -11.44
CA GLY A 37 8.95 5.08 -12.28
C GLY A 37 9.99 5.92 -11.52
N GLU A 38 9.64 6.44 -10.35
CA GLU A 38 10.55 7.26 -9.51
C GLU A 38 11.83 6.54 -9.09
N HIS A 39 11.79 5.21 -8.95
CA HIS A 39 13.00 4.44 -8.61
C HIS A 39 14.10 4.55 -9.65
N ASN A 40 13.79 4.94 -10.90
CA ASN A 40 14.79 5.09 -11.96
C ASN A 40 15.74 6.27 -11.68
N ALA A 41 15.29 7.26 -10.92
CA ALA A 41 16.04 8.47 -10.60
C ALA A 41 16.78 8.41 -9.25
N ASN A 42 16.48 7.40 -8.43
CA ASN A 42 16.98 7.31 -7.06
C ASN A 42 17.48 5.90 -6.75
N PRO A 43 18.72 5.75 -6.23
CA PRO A 43 19.19 4.46 -5.74
C PRO A 43 18.51 4.09 -4.42
N ARG A 44 18.49 2.82 -4.10
CA ARG A 44 17.96 2.25 -2.85
C ARG A 44 16.65 2.88 -2.40
N MET A 45 15.68 2.91 -3.33
CA MET A 45 14.42 3.59 -3.10
C MET A 45 13.37 2.67 -2.48
N LEU A 46 12.75 3.12 -1.39
CA LEU A 46 11.56 2.51 -0.80
C LEU A 46 10.31 3.28 -1.23
N ILE A 47 9.40 2.63 -1.94
CA ILE A 47 8.07 3.17 -2.27
C ILE A 47 7.01 2.47 -1.44
N VAL A 48 6.26 3.24 -0.67
CA VAL A 48 5.10 2.78 0.10
C VAL A 48 3.85 3.34 -0.57
N HIS A 49 3.03 2.47 -1.12
CA HIS A 49 1.74 2.83 -1.72
C HIS A 49 0.60 2.48 -0.76
N GLU A 50 0.02 3.50 -0.13
CA GLU A 50 -1.13 3.35 0.74
C GLU A 50 -2.42 3.35 -0.07
N VAL A 51 -3.24 2.34 0.15
CA VAL A 51 -4.55 2.12 -0.50
C VAL A 51 -5.64 2.16 0.56
N MET A 52 -6.81 2.70 0.24
CA MET A 52 -7.97 2.72 1.14
C MET A 52 -8.44 1.30 1.49
N GLY A 53 -9.12 1.18 2.62
CA GLY A 53 -9.63 -0.09 3.17
C GLY A 53 -9.31 -0.22 4.64
N ARG A 54 -10.14 0.41 5.51
CA ARG A 54 -9.91 0.46 6.96
C ARG A 54 -9.88 -0.92 7.60
N ASN A 55 -10.89 -1.75 7.30
CA ASN A 55 -11.08 -3.07 7.90
C ASN A 55 -11.07 -4.19 6.86
N CYS A 56 -10.82 -3.87 5.60
CA CYS A 56 -10.87 -4.81 4.49
C CYS A 56 -9.71 -4.55 3.52
N GLY A 57 -8.85 -5.52 3.38
CA GLY A 57 -7.70 -5.47 2.49
C GLY A 57 -8.00 -5.76 1.02
N TYR A 58 -9.29 -5.98 0.68
CA TYR A 58 -9.69 -6.33 -0.69
C TYR A 58 -9.16 -5.35 -1.73
N LEU A 59 -9.38 -4.04 -1.53
CA LEU A 59 -8.97 -3.03 -2.51
C LEU A 59 -7.45 -3.01 -2.70
N THR A 60 -6.69 -3.16 -1.63
CA THR A 60 -5.22 -3.22 -1.68
C THR A 60 -4.75 -4.43 -2.48
N ALA A 61 -5.30 -5.61 -2.18
CA ALA A 61 -4.97 -6.85 -2.88
C ALA A 61 -5.40 -6.81 -4.36
N ALA A 62 -6.61 -6.29 -4.64
CA ALA A 62 -7.13 -6.13 -6.00
C ALA A 62 -6.28 -5.14 -6.81
N THR A 63 -5.91 -3.99 -6.23
CA THR A 63 -5.02 -3.01 -6.86
C THR A 63 -3.66 -3.62 -7.20
N ALA A 64 -3.10 -4.42 -6.29
CA ALA A 64 -1.85 -5.13 -6.54
C ALA A 64 -1.98 -6.15 -7.68
N ALA A 65 -3.09 -6.89 -7.72
CA ALA A 65 -3.36 -7.86 -8.79
C ALA A 65 -3.53 -7.18 -10.16
N GLU A 66 -4.28 -6.06 -10.21
CA GLU A 66 -4.46 -5.29 -11.45
C GLU A 66 -3.14 -4.66 -11.91
N TYR A 67 -2.31 -4.16 -10.98
CA TYR A 67 -0.99 -3.64 -11.34
C TYR A 67 -0.09 -4.73 -11.94
N ARG A 68 -0.09 -5.96 -11.40
CA ARG A 68 0.68 -7.07 -11.99
C ARG A 68 0.25 -7.40 -13.42
N LYS A 69 -1.04 -7.30 -13.73
CA LYS A 69 -1.52 -7.44 -15.12
C LYS A 69 -1.00 -6.33 -16.04
N LEU A 70 -0.82 -5.10 -15.53
CA LEU A 70 -0.17 -4.02 -16.26
C LEU A 70 1.32 -4.31 -16.44
N LEU A 71 1.98 -4.75 -15.37
CA LEU A 71 3.41 -5.09 -15.39
C LEU A 71 3.73 -6.21 -16.38
N ASP A 72 2.83 -7.21 -16.52
CA ASP A 72 2.97 -8.32 -17.48
C ASP A 72 2.92 -7.86 -18.94
N LYS A 73 2.35 -6.68 -19.21
CA LYS A 73 2.26 -6.08 -20.53
C LYS A 73 3.39 -5.09 -20.83
N MET A 74 4.21 -4.77 -19.82
CA MET A 74 5.33 -3.84 -20.02
C MET A 74 6.48 -4.54 -20.74
N GLU A 75 7.09 -3.82 -21.69
CA GLU A 75 8.30 -4.26 -22.33
C GLU A 75 9.53 -3.71 -21.59
N PHE A 76 10.52 -4.57 -21.38
CA PHE A 76 11.77 -4.23 -20.74
C PHE A 76 12.93 -4.43 -21.70
N VAL A 77 13.77 -3.40 -21.83
CA VAL A 77 14.95 -3.47 -22.70
C VAL A 77 16.17 -3.87 -21.88
N PRO A 78 16.77 -5.03 -22.13
CA PRO A 78 17.98 -5.46 -21.45
C PRO A 78 19.10 -4.42 -21.54
N GLY A 79 19.81 -4.22 -20.46
CA GLY A 79 20.95 -3.30 -20.39
C GLY A 79 20.62 -1.82 -20.13
N MET A 80 19.34 -1.43 -20.10
CA MET A 80 18.93 -0.06 -19.74
C MET A 80 18.68 0.16 -18.25
N GLY A 81 18.99 -0.81 -17.41
CA GLY A 81 18.74 -0.71 -15.96
C GLY A 81 17.27 -0.76 -15.57
N LEU A 82 16.38 -0.97 -16.53
CA LEU A 82 14.94 -1.10 -16.34
C LEU A 82 14.59 -2.58 -16.37
N SER A 83 14.45 -3.19 -15.21
CA SER A 83 14.05 -4.59 -15.12
C SER A 83 12.65 -4.73 -14.52
N ARG A 84 12.02 -5.87 -14.80
CA ARG A 84 10.71 -6.22 -14.23
C ARG A 84 10.76 -6.23 -12.69
N GLU A 85 11.83 -6.80 -12.15
CA GLU A 85 12.01 -6.99 -10.71
C GLU A 85 12.00 -5.65 -9.96
N ARG A 86 12.58 -4.61 -10.55
CA ARG A 86 12.56 -3.26 -9.98
C ARG A 86 11.16 -2.64 -9.94
N LYS A 87 10.24 -3.09 -10.78
CA LYS A 87 8.85 -2.62 -10.82
C LYS A 87 7.87 -3.55 -10.12
N GLU A 88 8.31 -4.71 -9.64
CA GLU A 88 7.45 -5.68 -8.95
C GLU A 88 6.98 -5.12 -7.59
N ILE A 89 5.84 -5.63 -7.10
CA ILE A 89 5.37 -5.40 -5.74
C ILE A 89 6.01 -6.45 -4.84
N HIS A 90 6.82 -6.01 -3.89
CA HIS A 90 7.61 -6.90 -3.04
C HIS A 90 6.88 -7.33 -1.78
N ALA A 91 5.87 -6.55 -1.35
CA ALA A 91 4.98 -6.91 -0.23
C ALA A 91 3.60 -6.24 -0.36
N VAL A 92 2.59 -6.90 0.22
CA VAL A 92 1.23 -6.37 0.36
C VAL A 92 0.79 -6.61 1.80
N TYR A 93 0.55 -5.53 2.55
CA TYR A 93 0.09 -5.58 3.94
C TYR A 93 -1.38 -5.18 4.03
N ILE A 94 -2.19 -6.06 4.60
CA ILE A 94 -3.64 -5.89 4.75
C ILE A 94 -4.05 -6.08 6.22
N PRO A 95 -5.18 -5.49 6.67
CA PRO A 95 -5.56 -5.54 8.07
C PRO A 95 -5.89 -6.94 8.59
N GLU A 96 -6.30 -7.85 7.70
CA GLU A 96 -6.68 -9.23 8.07
C GLU A 96 -5.47 -10.13 8.38
N LEU A 97 -4.26 -9.74 8.01
CA LEU A 97 -3.07 -10.55 8.19
C LEU A 97 -2.07 -9.85 9.12
N ALA A 98 -1.73 -10.55 10.19
CA ALA A 98 -0.62 -10.13 11.04
C ALA A 98 0.72 -10.38 10.31
N PHE A 99 1.67 -9.51 10.55
CA PHE A 99 3.03 -9.63 10.03
C PHE A 99 4.06 -9.29 11.12
N ASP A 100 5.24 -9.84 10.95
CA ASP A 100 6.39 -9.60 11.80
C ASP A 100 7.31 -8.60 11.09
N VAL A 101 7.45 -7.41 11.68
CA VAL A 101 8.21 -6.28 11.08
C VAL A 101 9.67 -6.66 10.85
N GLU A 102 10.30 -7.34 11.80
CA GLU A 102 11.73 -7.68 11.72
C GLU A 102 11.98 -8.73 10.63
N LYS A 103 11.16 -9.77 10.59
CA LYS A 103 11.22 -10.82 9.55
C LYS A 103 10.99 -10.27 8.15
N GLU A 104 9.99 -9.39 8.01
CA GLU A 104 9.72 -8.73 6.73
C GLU A 104 10.85 -7.79 6.34
N ALA A 105 11.41 -7.04 7.30
CA ALA A 105 12.56 -6.19 7.04
C ALA A 105 13.78 -6.99 6.54
N GLU A 106 14.08 -8.14 7.14
CA GLU A 106 15.16 -9.01 6.66
C GLU A 106 14.94 -9.51 5.22
N ARG A 107 13.70 -9.91 4.91
CA ARG A 107 13.32 -10.36 3.56
C ARG A 107 13.43 -9.22 2.55
N LEU A 108 12.86 -8.06 2.87
CA LEU A 108 12.85 -6.89 1.99
C LEU A 108 14.24 -6.27 1.86
N ARG A 109 15.10 -6.38 2.87
CA ARG A 109 16.50 -5.94 2.80
C ARG A 109 17.27 -6.69 1.73
N LYS A 110 17.08 -8.01 1.63
CA LYS A 110 17.70 -8.81 0.57
C LYS A 110 17.27 -8.35 -0.82
N ILE A 111 15.97 -8.06 -0.98
CA ILE A 111 15.44 -7.51 -2.24
C ILE A 111 16.06 -6.13 -2.54
N MET A 112 16.15 -5.24 -1.55
CA MET A 112 16.81 -3.94 -1.70
C MET A 112 18.25 -4.08 -2.17
N ASP A 113 18.99 -5.05 -1.62
CA ASP A 113 20.38 -5.29 -1.96
C ASP A 113 20.54 -5.93 -3.36
N GLU A 114 19.55 -6.67 -3.84
CA GLU A 114 19.56 -7.33 -5.16
C GLU A 114 19.09 -6.41 -6.30
N VAL A 115 18.00 -5.68 -6.09
CA VAL A 115 17.34 -4.92 -7.17
C VAL A 115 17.35 -3.41 -6.97
N ASP A 116 17.98 -2.93 -5.89
CA ASP A 116 18.19 -1.52 -5.58
C ASP A 116 16.90 -0.71 -5.34
N ASN A 117 15.78 -1.39 -5.10
CA ASN A 117 14.53 -0.77 -4.67
C ASN A 117 13.57 -1.76 -4.02
N VAL A 118 12.63 -1.24 -3.23
CA VAL A 118 11.52 -2.00 -2.65
C VAL A 118 10.21 -1.23 -2.84
N ASN A 119 9.20 -1.92 -3.38
CA ASN A 119 7.84 -1.40 -3.55
C ASN A 119 6.89 -2.20 -2.65
N ILE A 120 6.18 -1.54 -1.76
CA ILE A 120 5.19 -2.17 -0.89
C ILE A 120 3.82 -1.52 -1.01
N PHE A 121 2.77 -2.34 -0.97
CA PHE A 121 1.40 -1.88 -0.88
C PHE A 121 0.92 -2.06 0.55
N VAL A 122 0.25 -1.05 1.08
CA VAL A 122 -0.24 -1.03 2.45
C VAL A 122 -1.71 -0.60 2.45
N SER A 123 -2.59 -1.41 3.03
CA SER A 123 -3.94 -0.93 3.34
C SER A 123 -3.88 0.09 4.48
N GLU A 124 -4.70 1.13 4.40
CA GLU A 124 -4.78 2.15 5.47
C GLU A 124 -5.19 1.59 6.84
N GLY A 125 -5.68 0.34 6.88
CA GLY A 125 -6.00 -0.39 8.10
C GLY A 125 -4.91 -1.34 8.58
N ALA A 126 -3.86 -1.56 7.79
CA ALA A 126 -2.79 -2.49 8.16
C ALA A 126 -1.96 -1.99 9.33
N GLY A 127 -1.71 -2.85 10.32
CA GLY A 127 -0.86 -2.55 11.47
C GLY A 127 -1.40 -1.49 12.44
N VAL A 128 -2.63 -1.02 12.26
CA VAL A 128 -3.23 0.08 13.05
C VAL A 128 -3.18 -0.19 14.54
N GLU A 129 -3.46 -1.41 14.99
CA GLU A 129 -3.40 -1.75 16.42
C GLU A 129 -1.97 -1.63 17.00
N THR A 130 -0.97 -2.02 16.22
CA THR A 130 0.44 -1.89 16.61
C THR A 130 0.83 -0.43 16.72
N ILE A 131 0.43 0.38 15.74
CA ILE A 131 0.73 1.82 15.71
C ILE A 131 0.07 2.52 16.90
N ILE A 132 -1.18 2.19 17.20
CA ILE A 132 -1.90 2.73 18.36
C ILE A 132 -1.16 2.40 19.67
N LYS A 133 -0.77 1.15 19.86
CA LYS A 133 0.00 0.74 21.06
C LYS A 133 1.32 1.50 21.20
N GLU A 134 2.02 1.73 20.08
CA GLU A 134 3.25 2.51 20.09
C GLU A 134 3.00 3.99 20.42
N MET A 135 1.92 4.60 19.88
CA MET A 135 1.54 5.98 20.20
C MET A 135 1.21 6.12 21.70
N GLU A 136 0.38 5.23 22.23
CA GLU A 136 0.01 5.20 23.64
C GLU A 136 1.23 5.00 24.55
N ALA A 137 2.16 4.12 24.17
CA ALA A 137 3.42 3.91 24.91
C ALA A 137 4.31 5.16 24.94
N ARG A 138 4.23 6.03 23.94
CA ARG A 138 4.91 7.34 23.90
C ARG A 138 4.14 8.45 24.60
N GLY A 139 2.94 8.15 25.16
CA GLY A 139 2.07 9.12 25.79
C GLY A 139 1.35 10.04 24.80
N GLU A 140 1.25 9.64 23.54
CA GLU A 140 0.52 10.37 22.49
C GLU A 140 -0.97 10.04 22.58
N GLU A 141 -1.82 11.06 22.43
CA GLU A 141 -3.26 10.85 22.35
C GLU A 141 -3.63 10.35 20.95
N VAL A 142 -4.43 9.28 20.89
CA VAL A 142 -4.97 8.74 19.63
C VAL A 142 -6.30 9.41 19.31
N PRO A 143 -6.35 10.32 18.30
CA PRO A 143 -7.58 10.98 17.93
C PRO A 143 -8.63 9.97 17.43
N ARG A 144 -9.88 10.12 17.90
CA ARG A 144 -10.99 9.25 17.53
C ARG A 144 -12.11 10.04 16.84
N ASP A 145 -12.86 9.36 15.99
CA ASP A 145 -14.07 9.92 15.40
C ASP A 145 -15.27 9.86 16.37
N ALA A 146 -16.41 10.37 15.94
CA ALA A 146 -17.63 10.39 16.75
C ALA A 146 -18.16 8.98 17.11
N PHE A 147 -17.68 7.95 16.44
CA PHE A 147 -18.05 6.54 16.65
C PHE A 147 -17.01 5.78 17.48
N GLY A 148 -15.94 6.46 17.91
CA GLY A 148 -14.86 5.86 18.71
C GLY A 148 -13.75 5.20 17.89
N HIS A 149 -13.81 5.21 16.57
CA HIS A 149 -12.75 4.68 15.73
C HIS A 149 -11.56 5.65 15.67
N ALA A 150 -10.35 5.10 15.69
CA ALA A 150 -9.16 5.91 15.50
C ALA A 150 -9.14 6.58 14.13
N LYS A 151 -8.76 7.86 14.09
CA LYS A 151 -8.65 8.61 12.84
C LYS A 151 -7.41 8.18 12.08
N LEU A 152 -7.58 7.51 10.94
CA LEU A 152 -6.49 6.95 10.15
C LEU A 152 -5.53 8.02 9.62
N ASP A 153 -6.03 9.22 9.31
CA ASP A 153 -5.17 10.34 8.89
C ASP A 153 -4.17 10.75 9.99
N ALA A 154 -4.54 10.62 11.26
CA ALA A 154 -3.65 10.89 12.39
C ALA A 154 -2.68 9.74 12.64
N ILE A 155 -3.11 8.49 12.45
CA ILE A 155 -2.28 7.29 12.58
C ILE A 155 -1.27 7.20 11.44
N ASN A 156 -1.70 7.53 10.20
CA ASN A 156 -0.89 7.55 8.99
C ASN A 156 -0.06 6.26 8.76
N PRO A 157 -0.71 5.11 8.52
CA PRO A 157 -0.02 3.83 8.42
C PRO A 157 1.09 3.82 7.37
N GLY A 158 0.86 4.40 6.19
CA GLY A 158 1.89 4.48 5.15
C GLY A 158 3.17 5.16 5.61
N ALA A 159 3.07 6.24 6.38
CA ALA A 159 4.23 6.92 6.94
C ALA A 159 4.91 6.08 8.03
N TRP A 160 4.13 5.36 8.84
CA TRP A 160 4.68 4.44 9.84
C TRP A 160 5.47 3.32 9.17
N PHE A 161 4.91 2.63 8.17
CA PHE A 161 5.62 1.60 7.41
C PHE A 161 6.89 2.14 6.76
N ALA A 162 6.81 3.32 6.15
CA ALA A 162 7.97 3.97 5.54
C ALA A 162 9.08 4.23 6.56
N LYS A 163 8.73 4.73 7.74
CA LYS A 163 9.68 5.00 8.82
C LYS A 163 10.32 3.72 9.36
N GLN A 164 9.51 2.67 9.61
CA GLN A 164 10.02 1.39 10.13
C GLN A 164 10.99 0.75 9.13
N PHE A 165 10.60 0.66 7.87
CA PHE A 165 11.40 -0.04 6.88
C PHE A 165 12.58 0.77 6.33
N ALA A 166 12.50 2.10 6.26
CA ALA A 166 13.57 2.90 5.67
C ALA A 166 14.94 2.61 6.28
N GLN A 167 15.04 2.62 7.59
CA GLN A 167 16.30 2.37 8.30
C GLN A 167 16.72 0.89 8.19
N MET A 168 15.79 -0.04 8.38
CA MET A 168 16.07 -1.48 8.36
C MET A 168 16.52 -1.97 6.98
N LEU A 169 15.97 -1.38 5.91
CA LEU A 169 16.32 -1.71 4.53
C LEU A 169 17.57 -0.95 4.04
N GLY A 170 18.04 0.05 4.76
CA GLY A 170 19.07 0.96 4.29
C GLY A 170 18.64 1.73 3.04
N ALA A 171 17.39 2.21 3.03
CA ALA A 171 16.87 3.03 1.95
C ALA A 171 17.49 4.42 1.98
N GLU A 172 17.96 4.90 0.83
CA GLU A 172 18.50 6.27 0.68
C GLU A 172 17.39 7.27 0.38
N LYS A 173 16.34 6.80 -0.30
CA LYS A 173 15.15 7.58 -0.60
C LYS A 173 13.89 6.80 -0.23
N THR A 174 12.94 7.50 0.39
CA THR A 174 11.64 6.93 0.75
C THR A 174 10.54 7.82 0.23
N MET A 175 9.52 7.21 -0.36
CA MET A 175 8.34 7.90 -0.87
C MET A 175 7.08 7.19 -0.39
N VAL A 176 6.16 7.97 0.18
CA VAL A 176 4.81 7.50 0.52
C VAL A 176 3.81 8.12 -0.45
N GLN A 177 3.04 7.28 -1.11
CA GLN A 177 2.00 7.69 -2.04
C GLN A 177 0.65 7.13 -1.63
N LYS A 178 -0.41 7.91 -1.82
CA LYS A 178 -1.77 7.53 -1.45
C LYS A 178 -2.69 7.69 -2.65
N SER A 179 -3.24 6.58 -3.15
CA SER A 179 -4.17 6.59 -4.28
C SER A 179 -5.64 6.78 -3.88
N GLY A 180 -5.94 6.83 -2.57
CA GLY A 180 -7.30 6.74 -2.06
C GLY A 180 -8.29 7.70 -2.71
N TYR A 181 -8.04 9.00 -2.68
CA TYR A 181 -8.94 9.99 -3.30
C TYR A 181 -8.96 9.91 -4.83
N TYR A 182 -7.82 9.60 -5.46
CA TYR A 182 -7.75 9.39 -6.90
C TYR A 182 -8.63 8.23 -7.35
N SER A 183 -8.48 7.07 -6.70
CA SER A 183 -9.27 5.87 -6.98
C SER A 183 -10.76 6.07 -6.69
N ARG A 184 -11.09 6.77 -5.59
CA ARG A 184 -12.47 7.07 -5.20
C ARG A 184 -13.16 8.03 -6.18
N ALA A 185 -12.46 9.02 -6.70
CA ALA A 185 -13.02 9.99 -7.62
C ALA A 185 -13.35 9.39 -9.00
N ALA A 186 -12.64 8.32 -9.39
CA ALA A 186 -12.85 7.61 -10.65
C ALA A 186 -13.95 6.54 -10.55
N ALA A 187 -14.29 6.08 -9.33
CA ALA A 187 -15.18 4.95 -9.07
C ALA A 187 -16.72 5.31 -9.00
#